data_67876a327675b2576122b747a0f348aa
#
_entry.id   67876a327675b2576122b747a0f348aa
#
_cell.length_a   1.000
_cell.length_b   1.000
_cell.length_c   1.000
_cell.angle_alpha   90.00
_cell.angle_beta   90.00
_cell.angle_gamma   90.00
#
_symmetry.space_group_name_H-M   'P 1'
#
loop_
_entity.id
_entity.type
_entity.pdbx_description
1 polymer ?
#
loop_
_entity_poly.entity_id
_entity_poly.type
_entity_poly.pdbx_seq_one_letter_code
_entity_poly.pdbx_strand_id
1 'polypeptide(L)'
;MMEMMRGTKFNKNGVGQERCPVVQVPKPEITRPDEVLIRIEAVSICGTDVRALANPPAFDFVDGIVVGHEGCGIVEAVGDDVTNCKVGDKVVVHPNIWCGKCEPCRTGHINLCENFRHIGDRIDGAMAEYLCIEERMVYVIDSEVPSYIGALTEPLACVLNGTTTVKAKPGDEVVVLGGGPIGLIFAMLYKAAGAHVTVSEPMEYRRNLALKLGCDVTVNPKERDLETELRAYAPEGADIVVDAVGVMLPVAVQIARKGGQIVVFGVNQTAQVTIPQYPITEKELTIRGTYITKGTFPLAIRIIENKLIPIDELITHRLPLEQLLDGIDLMVKGTAGKIVIEI
;
A
#
# COMPACT_ATOMS: atom_id res chain seq x y z
N MET A 1 -36.05 4.98 11.58
CA MET A 1 -35.51 3.83 10.81
C MET A 1 -34.06 4.17 10.55
N MET A 2 -33.18 3.21 10.75
CA MET A 2 -31.73 3.41 10.45
C MET A 2 -31.58 3.69 8.95
N GLU A 3 -30.85 4.74 8.59
CA GLU A 3 -30.55 5.04 7.19
C GLU A 3 -29.61 3.96 6.62
N MET A 4 -29.90 3.51 5.41
CA MET A 4 -29.11 2.47 4.73
C MET A 4 -28.31 3.08 3.61
N MET A 5 -27.14 2.48 3.33
CA MET A 5 -26.24 2.86 2.25
C MET A 5 -25.77 1.64 1.47
N ARG A 6 -25.26 1.84 0.26
CA ARG A 6 -24.56 0.78 -0.48
C ARG A 6 -23.17 0.56 0.13
N GLY A 7 -22.78 -0.68 0.27
CA GLY A 7 -21.47 -1.06 0.74
C GLY A 7 -21.19 -2.53 0.49
N THR A 8 -19.93 -2.90 0.53
CA THR A 8 -19.52 -4.31 0.48
C THR A 8 -19.82 -4.98 1.81
N LYS A 9 -19.99 -6.30 1.78
CA LYS A 9 -20.10 -7.11 2.98
C LYS A 9 -19.28 -8.38 2.83
N PHE A 10 -18.19 -8.47 3.57
CA PHE A 10 -17.34 -9.65 3.51
C PHE A 10 -18.07 -10.87 4.09
N ASN A 11 -18.04 -11.98 3.35
CA ASN A 11 -18.61 -13.25 3.75
C ASN A 11 -17.50 -14.31 3.78
N LYS A 12 -17.09 -14.71 4.97
CA LYS A 12 -16.00 -15.67 5.17
C LYS A 12 -16.26 -17.01 4.48
N ASN A 13 -17.51 -17.44 4.40
CA ASN A 13 -17.93 -18.70 3.80
C ASN A 13 -18.39 -18.55 2.33
N GLY A 14 -18.45 -17.31 1.81
CA GLY A 14 -18.87 -17.04 0.44
C GLY A 14 -17.81 -17.45 -0.58
N VAL A 15 -18.28 -17.77 -1.78
CA VAL A 15 -17.41 -18.13 -2.93
C VAL A 15 -17.81 -17.28 -4.14
N GLY A 16 -16.85 -16.86 -4.95
CA GLY A 16 -17.11 -16.00 -6.09
C GLY A 16 -17.80 -14.69 -5.66
N GLN A 17 -18.86 -14.30 -6.33
CA GLN A 17 -19.62 -13.07 -6.04
C GLN A 17 -20.20 -13.01 -4.62
N GLU A 18 -20.44 -14.17 -3.99
CA GLU A 18 -20.94 -14.22 -2.60
C GLU A 18 -19.85 -13.93 -1.57
N ARG A 19 -18.56 -13.89 -1.97
CA ARG A 19 -17.43 -13.61 -1.08
C ARG A 19 -17.46 -12.18 -0.53
N CYS A 20 -17.84 -11.22 -1.37
CA CYS A 20 -17.91 -9.81 -0.98
C CYS A 20 -18.99 -9.09 -1.83
N PRO A 21 -20.27 -9.40 -1.65
CA PRO A 21 -21.34 -8.74 -2.39
C PRO A 21 -21.48 -7.26 -2.00
N VAL A 22 -21.93 -6.45 -2.94
CA VAL A 22 -22.45 -5.11 -2.65
C VAL A 22 -23.90 -5.23 -2.20
N VAL A 23 -24.19 -4.74 -1.01
CA VAL A 23 -25.49 -4.84 -0.38
C VAL A 23 -25.88 -3.54 0.32
N GLN A 24 -27.11 -3.47 0.83
CA GLN A 24 -27.50 -2.40 1.74
C GLN A 24 -26.93 -2.71 3.14
N VAL A 25 -26.14 -1.78 3.67
CA VAL A 25 -25.57 -1.82 5.02
C VAL A 25 -26.04 -0.59 5.80
N PRO A 26 -26.05 -0.59 7.13
CA PRO A 26 -26.37 0.60 7.91
C PRO A 26 -25.39 1.74 7.61
N LYS A 27 -25.93 2.93 7.33
CA LYS A 27 -25.10 4.15 7.25
C LYS A 27 -24.59 4.48 8.65
N PRO A 28 -23.25 4.68 8.82
CA PRO A 28 -22.72 5.04 10.12
C PRO A 28 -23.14 6.45 10.52
N GLU A 29 -23.30 6.64 11.85
CA GLU A 29 -23.63 7.93 12.46
C GLU A 29 -22.49 8.36 13.39
N ILE A 30 -22.32 9.67 13.58
CA ILE A 30 -21.39 10.21 14.57
C ILE A 30 -21.95 9.87 15.96
N THR A 31 -21.20 9.11 16.72
CA THR A 31 -21.56 8.66 18.08
C THR A 31 -20.64 9.25 19.15
N ARG A 32 -19.50 9.78 18.73
CA ARG A 32 -18.51 10.43 19.59
C ARG A 32 -18.17 11.83 19.08
N PRO A 33 -17.84 12.78 19.95
CA PRO A 33 -17.56 14.13 19.55
C PRO A 33 -16.27 14.30 18.71
N ASP A 34 -15.38 13.30 18.70
CA ASP A 34 -14.13 13.27 17.95
C ASP A 34 -14.24 12.52 16.61
N GLU A 35 -15.46 12.18 16.16
CA GLU A 35 -15.66 11.43 14.91
C GLU A 35 -15.97 12.34 13.71
N VAL A 36 -15.55 11.86 12.54
CA VAL A 36 -15.80 12.49 11.24
C VAL A 36 -16.56 11.49 10.37
N LEU A 37 -17.70 11.91 9.83
CA LEU A 37 -18.44 11.18 8.80
C LEU A 37 -17.96 11.64 7.43
N ILE A 38 -17.46 10.68 6.65
CA ILE A 38 -16.87 10.91 5.34
C ILE A 38 -17.74 10.24 4.27
N ARG A 39 -18.17 10.99 3.26
CA ARG A 39 -18.74 10.45 2.04
C ARG A 39 -17.58 10.02 1.15
N ILE A 40 -17.42 8.71 0.99
CA ILE A 40 -16.32 8.13 0.21
C ILE A 40 -16.58 8.34 -1.28
N GLU A 41 -15.53 8.68 -2.02
CA GLU A 41 -15.58 8.87 -3.48
C GLU A 41 -14.72 7.83 -4.21
N ALA A 42 -13.61 7.40 -3.59
CA ALA A 42 -12.70 6.44 -4.19
C ALA A 42 -11.96 5.61 -3.15
N VAL A 43 -11.74 4.33 -3.44
CA VAL A 43 -10.95 3.41 -2.62
C VAL A 43 -10.06 2.58 -3.52
N SER A 44 -8.76 2.52 -3.26
CA SER A 44 -7.90 1.67 -4.07
C SER A 44 -7.81 0.24 -3.51
N ILE A 45 -7.63 -0.75 -4.40
CA ILE A 45 -7.50 -2.16 -4.02
C ILE A 45 -6.07 -2.41 -3.53
N CYS A 46 -5.96 -2.96 -2.32
CA CYS A 46 -4.69 -3.39 -1.73
C CYS A 46 -4.41 -4.88 -2.02
N GLY A 47 -3.13 -5.27 -1.95
CA GLY A 47 -2.74 -6.68 -1.97
C GLY A 47 -3.33 -7.49 -0.79
N THR A 48 -3.70 -6.83 0.31
CA THR A 48 -4.40 -7.44 1.45
C THR A 48 -5.82 -7.83 1.06
N ASP A 49 -6.56 -6.95 0.36
CA ASP A 49 -7.89 -7.26 -0.18
C ASP A 49 -7.82 -8.42 -1.17
N VAL A 50 -6.83 -8.40 -2.08
CA VAL A 50 -6.61 -9.50 -3.04
C VAL A 50 -6.45 -10.84 -2.31
N ARG A 51 -5.64 -10.90 -1.25
CA ARG A 51 -5.41 -12.14 -0.49
C ARG A 51 -6.63 -12.62 0.28
N ALA A 52 -7.49 -11.70 0.75
CA ALA A 52 -8.70 -12.05 1.48
C ALA A 52 -9.85 -12.46 0.54
N LEU A 53 -9.95 -11.80 -0.62
CA LEU A 53 -11.07 -11.98 -1.55
C LEU A 53 -10.78 -12.99 -2.67
N ALA A 54 -9.50 -13.37 -2.89
CA ALA A 54 -9.14 -14.40 -3.85
C ALA A 54 -9.64 -15.79 -3.42
N ASN A 55 -9.67 -16.71 -4.36
CA ASN A 55 -10.07 -18.10 -4.12
C ASN A 55 -8.90 -19.07 -4.46
N PRO A 56 -8.34 -19.81 -3.49
CA PRO A 56 -8.64 -19.79 -2.05
C PRO A 56 -8.11 -18.54 -1.36
N PRO A 57 -8.72 -18.11 -0.25
CA PRO A 57 -8.22 -16.96 0.50
C PRO A 57 -6.92 -17.30 1.23
N ALA A 58 -6.01 -16.33 1.29
CA ALA A 58 -4.74 -16.44 2.01
C ALA A 58 -4.68 -15.51 3.24
N PHE A 59 -5.75 -14.79 3.53
CA PHE A 59 -5.88 -13.88 4.67
C PHE A 59 -7.33 -13.86 5.16
N ASP A 60 -7.54 -13.79 6.50
CA ASP A 60 -8.87 -13.78 7.11
C ASP A 60 -9.25 -12.36 7.57
N PHE A 61 -10.36 -11.86 7.02
CA PHE A 61 -11.06 -10.69 7.53
C PHE A 61 -12.13 -11.11 8.56
N VAL A 62 -12.58 -10.16 9.37
CA VAL A 62 -13.75 -10.36 10.24
C VAL A 62 -14.99 -10.52 9.36
N ASP A 63 -15.80 -11.52 9.64
CA ASP A 63 -17.02 -11.78 8.88
C ASP A 63 -18.04 -10.65 9.01
N GLY A 64 -18.69 -10.28 7.92
CA GLY A 64 -19.76 -9.28 7.89
C GLY A 64 -19.32 -7.82 7.81
N ILE A 65 -18.01 -7.49 7.79
CA ILE A 65 -17.52 -6.12 7.68
C ILE A 65 -17.59 -5.56 6.25
N VAL A 66 -17.60 -4.24 6.16
CA VAL A 66 -17.25 -3.49 4.95
C VAL A 66 -15.74 -3.56 4.74
N VAL A 67 -15.27 -3.92 3.53
CA VAL A 67 -13.83 -4.03 3.22
C VAL A 67 -13.25 -2.70 2.75
N GLY A 68 -11.92 -2.68 2.47
CA GLY A 68 -11.21 -1.53 1.89
C GLY A 68 -10.67 -0.55 2.92
N HIS A 69 -9.43 -0.10 2.70
CA HIS A 69 -8.69 0.71 3.68
C HIS A 69 -7.85 1.85 3.05
N GLU A 70 -7.86 1.99 1.75
CA GLU A 70 -7.13 3.03 1.02
C GLU A 70 -8.13 4.06 0.46
N GLY A 71 -8.83 4.80 1.36
CA GLY A 71 -9.98 5.64 1.02
C GLY A 71 -9.68 7.13 0.89
N CYS A 72 -10.41 7.77 -0.03
CA CYS A 72 -10.50 9.23 -0.19
C CYS A 72 -11.96 9.65 -0.37
N GLY A 73 -12.34 10.78 0.22
CA GLY A 73 -13.72 11.28 0.14
C GLY A 73 -13.85 12.72 0.63
N ILE A 74 -15.09 13.12 0.88
CA ILE A 74 -15.45 14.46 1.32
C ILE A 74 -16.07 14.36 2.73
N VAL A 75 -15.67 15.25 3.63
CA VAL A 75 -16.27 15.36 4.96
C VAL A 75 -17.73 15.77 4.83
N GLU A 76 -18.63 14.93 5.30
CA GLU A 76 -20.09 15.14 5.29
C GLU A 76 -20.58 15.77 6.59
N ALA A 77 -20.06 15.30 7.72
CA ALA A 77 -20.37 15.85 9.05
C ALA A 77 -19.17 15.63 10.00
N VAL A 78 -19.12 16.43 11.06
CA VAL A 78 -18.09 16.38 12.10
C VAL A 78 -18.73 16.41 13.48
N GLY A 79 -18.13 15.73 14.46
CA GLY A 79 -18.47 15.85 15.87
C GLY A 79 -17.97 17.18 16.47
N ASP A 80 -18.48 17.52 17.65
CA ASP A 80 -18.26 18.83 18.29
C ASP A 80 -16.78 19.09 18.67
N ASP A 81 -15.98 18.05 18.90
CA ASP A 81 -14.55 18.16 19.29
C ASP A 81 -13.60 18.11 18.09
N VAL A 82 -14.10 17.92 16.85
CA VAL A 82 -13.27 17.85 15.64
C VAL A 82 -12.69 19.24 15.31
N THR A 83 -11.38 19.28 15.11
CA THR A 83 -10.61 20.52 14.90
C THR A 83 -9.75 20.52 13.65
N ASN A 84 -9.40 19.35 13.10
CA ASN A 84 -8.43 19.19 12.03
C ASN A 84 -9.04 19.21 10.62
N CYS A 85 -10.37 19.16 10.51
CA CYS A 85 -11.11 19.26 9.24
C CYS A 85 -12.51 19.83 9.46
N LYS A 86 -13.19 20.19 8.39
CA LYS A 86 -14.57 20.71 8.38
C LYS A 86 -15.38 20.11 7.24
N VAL A 87 -16.70 20.24 7.33
CA VAL A 87 -17.62 19.83 6.26
C VAL A 87 -17.20 20.44 4.92
N GLY A 88 -17.15 19.61 3.89
CA GLY A 88 -16.75 19.96 2.54
C GLY A 88 -15.24 19.77 2.25
N ASP A 89 -14.40 19.56 3.26
CA ASP A 89 -12.99 19.28 3.03
C ASP A 89 -12.82 17.92 2.34
N LYS A 90 -11.90 17.84 1.37
CA LYS A 90 -11.45 16.57 0.80
C LYS A 90 -10.44 15.94 1.73
N VAL A 91 -10.61 14.65 2.00
CA VAL A 91 -9.81 13.94 2.99
C VAL A 91 -9.39 12.56 2.52
N VAL A 92 -8.25 12.11 3.05
CA VAL A 92 -7.76 10.74 2.93
C VAL A 92 -7.72 10.09 4.30
N VAL A 93 -7.92 8.77 4.33
CA VAL A 93 -8.11 8.02 5.57
C VAL A 93 -6.85 7.22 5.91
N HIS A 94 -6.34 7.40 7.13
CA HIS A 94 -5.29 6.55 7.69
C HIS A 94 -5.94 5.31 8.34
N PRO A 95 -5.68 4.09 7.82
CA PRO A 95 -6.46 2.92 8.22
C PRO A 95 -6.04 2.32 9.57
N ASN A 96 -4.88 2.70 10.08
CA ASN A 96 -4.24 2.02 11.22
C ASN A 96 -4.55 2.77 12.52
N ILE A 97 -5.54 2.31 13.28
CA ILE A 97 -5.97 2.94 14.53
C ILE A 97 -5.07 2.44 15.68
N TRP A 98 -4.29 3.34 16.28
CA TRP A 98 -3.40 3.03 17.39
C TRP A 98 -3.97 3.53 18.73
N CYS A 99 -3.61 2.89 19.85
CA CYS A 99 -4.18 3.22 21.16
C CYS A 99 -3.57 4.47 21.84
N GLY A 100 -2.40 4.92 21.41
CA GLY A 100 -1.68 6.07 21.96
C GLY A 100 -1.03 5.85 23.35
N LYS A 101 -1.26 4.73 24.03
CA LYS A 101 -0.86 4.52 25.45
C LYS A 101 0.06 3.33 25.71
N CYS A 102 0.15 2.35 24.80
CA CYS A 102 1.10 1.23 24.92
C CYS A 102 2.54 1.70 24.69
N GLU A 103 3.52 0.89 25.05
CA GLU A 103 4.93 1.23 24.96
C GLU A 103 5.35 1.60 23.53
N PRO A 104 5.05 0.82 22.46
CA PRO A 104 5.35 1.23 21.11
C PRO A 104 4.76 2.59 20.70
N CYS A 105 3.51 2.88 21.08
CA CYS A 105 2.90 4.17 20.77
C CYS A 105 3.62 5.34 21.47
N ARG A 106 3.98 5.18 22.73
CA ARG A 106 4.67 6.20 23.53
C ARG A 106 6.10 6.47 23.08
N THR A 107 6.72 5.50 22.38
CA THR A 107 8.06 5.62 21.80
C THR A 107 8.06 5.99 20.31
N GLY A 108 6.88 6.38 19.76
CA GLY A 108 6.73 6.82 18.37
C GLY A 108 6.67 5.69 17.33
N HIS A 109 6.42 4.46 17.79
CA HIS A 109 6.24 3.27 16.94
C HIS A 109 4.76 2.90 16.82
N ILE A 110 3.92 3.87 16.45
CA ILE A 110 2.44 3.72 16.37
C ILE A 110 2.01 2.56 15.47
N ASN A 111 2.78 2.26 14.43
CA ASN A 111 2.59 1.14 13.53
C ASN A 111 2.81 -0.24 14.19
N LEU A 112 3.39 -0.28 15.38
CA LEU A 112 3.61 -1.49 16.19
C LEU A 112 2.72 -1.50 17.45
N CYS A 113 1.59 -0.80 17.41
CA CYS A 113 0.67 -0.70 18.53
C CYS A 113 0.16 -2.08 18.97
N GLU A 114 0.24 -2.39 20.28
CA GLU A 114 -0.25 -3.65 20.85
C GLU A 114 -1.77 -3.82 20.74
N ASN A 115 -2.51 -2.69 20.71
CA ASN A 115 -3.97 -2.66 20.59
C ASN A 115 -4.40 -2.11 19.22
N PHE A 116 -3.69 -2.54 18.19
CA PHE A 116 -3.89 -2.13 16.82
C PHE A 116 -5.25 -2.58 16.28
N ARG A 117 -6.00 -1.65 15.68
CA ARG A 117 -7.20 -1.93 14.90
C ARG A 117 -7.01 -1.40 13.49
N HIS A 118 -7.54 -2.08 12.53
CA HIS A 118 -7.41 -1.70 11.12
C HIS A 118 -8.79 -1.67 10.46
N ILE A 119 -9.09 -0.62 9.72
CA ILE A 119 -10.33 -0.56 8.94
C ILE A 119 -10.23 -1.48 7.72
N GLY A 120 -11.35 -2.04 7.32
CA GLY A 120 -11.47 -2.88 6.13
C GLY A 120 -11.06 -4.35 6.31
N ASP A 121 -10.54 -4.74 7.49
CA ASP A 121 -10.24 -6.13 7.81
C ASP A 121 -10.66 -6.55 9.23
N ARG A 122 -10.66 -5.63 10.20
CA ARG A 122 -11.05 -5.85 11.60
C ARG A 122 -12.28 -5.08 12.01
N ILE A 123 -12.48 -3.91 11.43
CA ILE A 123 -13.66 -3.05 11.56
C ILE A 123 -14.06 -2.57 10.18
N ASP A 124 -15.27 -1.99 10.05
CA ASP A 124 -15.79 -1.50 8.78
C ASP A 124 -14.82 -0.56 8.09
N GLY A 125 -14.66 -0.74 6.78
CA GLY A 125 -13.76 -0.04 5.89
C GLY A 125 -14.46 0.94 4.96
N ALA A 126 -13.74 1.34 3.93
CA ALA A 126 -14.11 2.43 3.03
C ALA A 126 -14.83 2.00 1.74
N MET A 127 -14.97 0.71 1.42
CA MET A 127 -15.72 0.28 0.22
C MET A 127 -17.24 0.30 0.46
N ALA A 128 -17.74 1.50 0.82
CA ALA A 128 -19.14 1.86 1.02
C ALA A 128 -19.31 3.37 0.81
N GLU A 129 -20.55 3.85 0.69
CA GLU A 129 -20.84 5.27 0.45
C GLU A 129 -20.37 6.18 1.59
N TYR A 130 -20.34 5.70 2.84
CA TYR A 130 -19.89 6.47 3.99
C TYR A 130 -18.98 5.67 4.93
N LEU A 131 -18.07 6.37 5.58
CA LEU A 131 -17.22 5.88 6.67
C LEU A 131 -17.24 6.89 7.80
N CYS A 132 -17.42 6.42 9.05
CA CYS A 132 -17.29 7.24 10.25
C CYS A 132 -16.04 6.80 11.04
N ILE A 133 -15.15 7.74 11.36
CA ILE A 133 -13.86 7.43 12.00
C ILE A 133 -13.36 8.60 12.84
N GLU A 134 -12.48 8.33 13.81
CA GLU A 134 -11.83 9.33 14.66
C GLU A 134 -11.05 10.37 13.83
N GLU A 135 -11.15 11.67 14.17
CA GLU A 135 -10.50 12.78 13.43
C GLU A 135 -8.98 12.59 13.22
N ARG A 136 -8.31 11.96 14.19
CA ARG A 136 -6.86 11.71 14.10
C ARG A 136 -6.45 10.73 12.99
N MET A 137 -7.43 10.02 12.40
CA MET A 137 -7.26 9.15 11.23
C MET A 137 -7.54 9.87 9.91
N VAL A 138 -7.96 11.14 9.97
CA VAL A 138 -8.41 11.91 8.81
C VAL A 138 -7.37 12.98 8.50
N TYR A 139 -6.95 13.04 7.25
CA TYR A 139 -5.98 14.02 6.75
C TYR A 139 -6.58 14.78 5.58
N VAL A 140 -6.59 16.12 5.68
CA VAL A 140 -7.03 16.98 4.58
C VAL A 140 -6.01 16.91 3.43
N ILE A 141 -6.51 16.82 2.20
CA ILE A 141 -5.75 16.91 0.97
C ILE A 141 -6.35 18.00 0.08
N ASP A 142 -5.54 18.61 -0.78
CA ASP A 142 -6.00 19.66 -1.70
C ASP A 142 -7.24 19.19 -2.50
N SER A 143 -8.26 20.02 -2.53
CA SER A 143 -9.53 19.76 -3.23
C SER A 143 -9.34 19.53 -4.74
N GLU A 144 -8.29 20.07 -5.33
CA GLU A 144 -7.95 19.88 -6.75
C GLU A 144 -7.38 18.48 -7.05
N VAL A 145 -6.93 17.74 -6.04
CA VAL A 145 -6.47 16.35 -6.21
C VAL A 145 -7.69 15.47 -6.49
N PRO A 146 -7.78 14.78 -7.63
CA PRO A 146 -8.85 13.82 -7.87
C PRO A 146 -8.89 12.73 -6.80
N SER A 147 -10.07 12.33 -6.34
CA SER A 147 -10.22 11.38 -5.23
C SER A 147 -9.61 10.02 -5.54
N TYR A 148 -9.62 9.58 -6.81
CA TYR A 148 -8.97 8.35 -7.23
C TYR A 148 -7.42 8.40 -7.08
N ILE A 149 -6.80 9.60 -7.14
CA ILE A 149 -5.38 9.79 -6.84
C ILE A 149 -5.19 9.88 -5.32
N GLY A 150 -6.07 10.60 -4.62
CA GLY A 150 -6.06 10.71 -3.16
C GLY A 150 -6.09 9.34 -2.46
N ALA A 151 -6.82 8.37 -3.02
CA ALA A 151 -6.87 6.99 -2.52
C ALA A 151 -5.50 6.29 -2.50
N LEU A 152 -4.51 6.77 -3.27
CA LEU A 152 -3.15 6.22 -3.27
C LEU A 152 -2.26 6.78 -2.14
N THR A 153 -2.78 7.67 -1.30
CA THR A 153 -2.02 8.23 -0.17
C THR A 153 -1.58 7.13 0.81
N GLU A 154 -2.45 6.18 1.09
CA GLU A 154 -2.13 5.10 2.04
C GLU A 154 -0.98 4.22 1.55
N PRO A 155 -1.02 3.58 0.36
CA PRO A 155 0.08 2.74 -0.11
C PRO A 155 1.37 3.53 -0.32
N LEU A 156 1.29 4.81 -0.74
CA LEU A 156 2.46 5.70 -0.81
C LEU A 156 3.04 5.94 0.58
N ALA A 157 2.21 6.20 1.60
CA ALA A 157 2.66 6.41 2.97
C ALA A 157 3.32 5.15 3.56
N CYS A 158 2.85 3.94 3.20
CA CYS A 158 3.48 2.68 3.57
C CYS A 158 4.89 2.57 2.98
N VAL A 159 5.05 2.84 1.69
CA VAL A 159 6.35 2.79 1.02
C VAL A 159 7.31 3.86 1.56
N LEU A 160 6.81 5.05 1.88
CA LEU A 160 7.61 6.11 2.49
C LEU A 160 8.19 5.72 3.85
N ASN A 161 7.55 4.84 4.62
CA ASN A 161 8.16 4.29 5.82
C ASN A 161 9.45 3.52 5.49
N GLY A 162 9.51 2.81 4.38
CA GLY A 162 10.71 2.13 3.88
C GLY A 162 11.77 3.12 3.37
N THR A 163 11.40 4.01 2.45
CA THR A 163 12.36 4.90 1.78
C THR A 163 12.90 6.02 2.68
N THR A 164 12.18 6.43 3.72
CA THR A 164 12.71 7.37 4.73
C THR A 164 13.70 6.73 5.68
N THR A 165 13.67 5.41 5.82
CA THR A 165 14.59 4.64 6.66
C THR A 165 15.83 4.21 5.87
N VAL A 166 15.64 3.73 4.63
CA VAL A 166 16.71 3.36 3.69
C VAL A 166 16.65 4.33 2.51
N LYS A 167 17.51 5.35 2.57
CA LYS A 167 17.49 6.47 1.63
C LYS A 167 18.47 6.23 0.49
N ALA A 168 18.01 6.34 -0.75
CA ALA A 168 18.89 6.40 -1.90
C ALA A 168 19.57 7.77 -2.02
N LYS A 169 20.76 7.76 -2.62
CA LYS A 169 21.51 8.94 -3.05
C LYS A 169 21.53 8.98 -4.58
N PRO A 170 21.72 10.16 -5.19
CA PRO A 170 21.93 10.24 -6.63
C PRO A 170 23.09 9.33 -7.07
N GLY A 171 22.82 8.47 -8.06
CA GLY A 171 23.76 7.50 -8.59
C GLY A 171 23.81 6.15 -7.89
N ASP A 172 23.04 5.94 -6.80
CA ASP A 172 22.90 4.59 -6.20
C ASP A 172 22.22 3.62 -7.18
N GLU A 173 22.67 2.37 -7.18
CA GLU A 173 22.02 1.27 -7.88
C GLU A 173 20.96 0.64 -6.99
N VAL A 174 19.69 0.73 -7.39
CA VAL A 174 18.56 0.19 -6.64
C VAL A 174 17.91 -0.95 -7.41
N VAL A 175 17.73 -2.10 -6.77
CA VAL A 175 16.99 -3.23 -7.34
C VAL A 175 15.70 -3.44 -6.54
N VAL A 176 14.57 -3.41 -7.24
CA VAL A 176 13.27 -3.74 -6.67
C VAL A 176 12.85 -5.12 -7.13
N LEU A 177 12.72 -6.05 -6.20
CA LEU A 177 12.25 -7.42 -6.44
C LEU A 177 10.72 -7.43 -6.33
N GLY A 178 10.06 -7.56 -7.49
CA GLY A 178 8.61 -7.49 -7.64
C GLY A 178 8.10 -6.17 -8.21
N GLY A 179 7.49 -6.21 -9.39
CA GLY A 179 6.86 -5.08 -10.11
C GLY A 179 5.37 -4.93 -9.81
N GLY A 180 4.89 -5.36 -8.64
CA GLY A 180 3.54 -5.05 -8.17
C GLY A 180 3.41 -3.57 -7.77
N PRO A 181 2.18 -3.09 -7.44
CA PRO A 181 1.95 -1.67 -7.12
C PRO A 181 2.92 -1.10 -6.09
N ILE A 182 3.19 -1.83 -5.02
CA ILE A 182 4.13 -1.41 -3.96
C ILE A 182 5.56 -1.31 -4.49
N GLY A 183 6.03 -2.33 -5.24
CA GLY A 183 7.38 -2.29 -5.83
C GLY A 183 7.54 -1.12 -6.81
N LEU A 184 6.49 -0.82 -7.59
CA LEU A 184 6.50 0.32 -8.52
C LEU A 184 6.51 1.67 -7.79
N ILE A 185 5.84 1.81 -6.64
CA ILE A 185 5.93 3.03 -5.81
C ILE A 185 7.35 3.19 -5.24
N PHE A 186 7.98 2.10 -4.75
CA PHE A 186 9.40 2.13 -4.36
C PHE A 186 10.29 2.60 -5.50
N ALA A 187 10.10 2.03 -6.69
CA ALA A 187 10.88 2.35 -7.87
C ALA A 187 10.74 3.84 -8.24
N MET A 188 9.52 4.38 -8.28
CA MET A 188 9.28 5.80 -8.55
C MET A 188 9.95 6.72 -7.52
N LEU A 189 9.86 6.40 -6.22
CA LEU A 189 10.46 7.22 -5.17
C LEU A 189 11.99 7.20 -5.22
N TYR A 190 12.60 6.03 -5.44
CA TYR A 190 14.06 5.95 -5.57
C TYR A 190 14.54 6.59 -6.89
N LYS A 191 13.76 6.49 -7.95
CA LYS A 191 14.03 7.21 -9.19
C LYS A 191 13.99 8.73 -8.98
N ALA A 192 12.99 9.23 -8.28
CA ALA A 192 12.88 10.65 -7.91
C ALA A 192 14.04 11.12 -7.00
N ALA A 193 14.66 10.22 -6.24
CA ALA A 193 15.86 10.50 -5.45
C ALA A 193 17.15 10.50 -6.28
N GLY A 194 17.08 10.19 -7.58
CA GLY A 194 18.21 10.19 -8.51
C GLY A 194 18.97 8.87 -8.60
N ALA A 195 18.40 7.78 -8.13
CA ALA A 195 18.96 6.44 -8.27
C ALA A 195 18.79 5.90 -9.70
N HIS A 196 19.64 4.95 -10.09
CA HIS A 196 19.40 4.05 -11.21
C HIS A 196 18.59 2.86 -10.71
N VAL A 197 17.43 2.60 -11.30
CA VAL A 197 16.44 1.66 -10.75
C VAL A 197 16.19 0.50 -11.69
N THR A 198 16.43 -0.71 -11.19
CA THR A 198 16.11 -1.97 -11.86
C THR A 198 14.91 -2.63 -11.18
N VAL A 199 13.94 -3.09 -11.97
CA VAL A 199 12.78 -3.87 -11.47
C VAL A 199 12.86 -5.31 -11.98
N SER A 200 12.90 -6.28 -11.07
CA SER A 200 12.80 -7.72 -11.39
C SER A 200 11.36 -8.18 -11.27
N GLU A 201 10.74 -8.55 -12.39
CA GLU A 201 9.31 -8.91 -12.45
C GLU A 201 9.06 -9.92 -13.59
N PRO A 202 8.43 -11.08 -13.33
CA PRO A 202 8.16 -12.07 -14.36
C PRO A 202 7.06 -11.67 -15.36
N MET A 203 6.11 -10.81 -14.96
CA MET A 203 4.97 -10.43 -15.80
C MET A 203 5.36 -9.30 -16.76
N GLU A 204 5.25 -9.53 -18.06
CA GLU A 204 5.62 -8.57 -19.10
C GLU A 204 4.85 -7.24 -18.95
N TYR A 205 3.54 -7.32 -18.70
CA TYR A 205 2.70 -6.13 -18.49
C TYR A 205 3.27 -5.21 -17.39
N ARG A 206 3.67 -5.80 -16.25
CA ARG A 206 4.23 -5.02 -15.13
C ARG A 206 5.63 -4.49 -15.42
N ARG A 207 6.45 -5.22 -16.18
CA ARG A 207 7.75 -4.70 -16.65
C ARG A 207 7.57 -3.49 -17.55
N ASN A 208 6.63 -3.56 -18.51
CA ASN A 208 6.34 -2.43 -19.40
C ASN A 208 5.80 -1.23 -18.62
N LEU A 209 4.96 -1.45 -17.60
CA LEU A 209 4.49 -0.40 -16.71
C LEU A 209 5.65 0.21 -15.90
N ALA A 210 6.59 -0.60 -15.39
CA ALA A 210 7.78 -0.11 -14.69
C ALA A 210 8.62 0.84 -15.56
N LEU A 211 8.86 0.47 -16.82
CA LEU A 211 9.58 1.35 -17.78
C LEU A 211 8.81 2.65 -18.05
N LYS A 212 7.49 2.56 -18.21
CA LYS A 212 6.62 3.75 -18.39
C LYS A 212 6.70 4.69 -17.18
N LEU A 213 6.79 4.14 -15.96
CA LEU A 213 6.93 4.89 -14.71
C LEU A 213 8.35 5.41 -14.44
N GLY A 214 9.29 5.24 -15.40
CA GLY A 214 10.61 5.83 -15.36
C GLY A 214 11.72 4.93 -14.80
N CYS A 215 11.48 3.63 -14.58
CA CYS A 215 12.54 2.70 -14.24
C CYS A 215 13.55 2.55 -15.39
N ASP A 216 14.84 2.39 -15.08
CA ASP A 216 15.88 2.35 -16.10
C ASP A 216 15.99 0.96 -16.76
N VAL A 217 15.85 -0.11 -15.96
CA VAL A 217 15.99 -1.49 -16.43
C VAL A 217 14.88 -2.36 -15.87
N THR A 218 14.43 -3.33 -16.67
CA THR A 218 13.57 -4.41 -16.17
C THR A 218 14.15 -5.76 -16.53
N VAL A 219 14.06 -6.73 -15.62
CA VAL A 219 14.56 -8.09 -15.81
C VAL A 219 13.42 -9.10 -15.60
N ASN A 220 13.25 -10.03 -16.55
CA ASN A 220 12.43 -11.22 -16.34
C ASN A 220 13.26 -12.31 -15.65
N PRO A 221 13.09 -12.59 -14.36
CA PRO A 221 13.91 -13.55 -13.63
C PRO A 221 13.65 -15.01 -14.05
N LYS A 222 12.63 -15.28 -14.87
CA LYS A 222 12.36 -16.61 -15.46
C LYS A 222 13.17 -16.88 -16.73
N GLU A 223 13.68 -15.82 -17.37
CA GLU A 223 14.38 -15.92 -18.66
C GLU A 223 15.87 -15.54 -18.54
N ARG A 224 16.17 -14.62 -17.59
CA ARG A 224 17.52 -14.08 -17.43
C ARG A 224 17.92 -14.09 -15.96
N ASP A 225 19.17 -14.44 -15.69
CA ASP A 225 19.72 -14.39 -14.34
C ASP A 225 19.91 -12.96 -13.89
N LEU A 226 19.21 -12.56 -12.82
CA LEU A 226 19.20 -11.18 -12.33
C LEU A 226 20.59 -10.70 -11.89
N GLU A 227 21.41 -11.58 -11.27
CA GLU A 227 22.75 -11.20 -10.82
C GLU A 227 23.64 -10.90 -12.02
N THR A 228 23.63 -11.76 -13.04
CA THR A 228 24.40 -11.57 -14.27
C THR A 228 24.01 -10.28 -14.97
N GLU A 229 22.71 -10.01 -15.12
CA GLU A 229 22.21 -8.79 -15.76
C GLU A 229 22.64 -7.54 -14.97
N LEU A 230 22.48 -7.55 -13.63
CA LEU A 230 22.88 -6.44 -12.77
C LEU A 230 24.39 -6.17 -12.88
N ARG A 231 25.22 -7.21 -12.79
CA ARG A 231 26.67 -7.05 -12.78
C ARG A 231 27.25 -6.57 -14.11
N ALA A 232 26.49 -6.63 -15.18
CA ALA A 232 26.91 -6.07 -16.47
C ALA A 232 27.06 -4.54 -16.45
N TYR A 233 26.32 -3.84 -15.58
CA TYR A 233 26.40 -2.38 -15.44
C TYR A 233 26.70 -1.93 -14.00
N ALA A 234 26.43 -2.75 -12.99
CA ALA A 234 26.78 -2.54 -11.58
C ALA A 234 27.63 -3.72 -11.07
N PRO A 235 28.93 -3.78 -11.42
CA PRO A 235 29.77 -4.95 -11.11
C PRO A 235 29.91 -5.25 -9.62
N GLU A 236 29.78 -4.23 -8.75
CA GLU A 236 29.83 -4.41 -7.31
C GLU A 236 28.50 -4.93 -6.73
N GLY A 237 27.40 -4.83 -7.46
CA GLY A 237 26.03 -5.16 -7.03
C GLY A 237 25.22 -3.92 -6.63
N ALA A 238 24.03 -4.12 -6.08
CA ALA A 238 23.10 -3.05 -5.73
C ALA A 238 23.43 -2.38 -4.39
N ASP A 239 23.33 -1.05 -4.34
CA ASP A 239 23.38 -0.25 -3.10
C ASP A 239 22.19 -0.55 -2.20
N ILE A 240 21.00 -0.63 -2.81
CA ILE A 240 19.75 -0.92 -2.12
C ILE A 240 18.99 -2.01 -2.87
N VAL A 241 18.51 -3.00 -2.13
CA VAL A 241 17.59 -4.02 -2.64
C VAL A 241 16.29 -4.00 -1.87
N VAL A 242 15.16 -3.94 -2.57
CA VAL A 242 13.82 -4.00 -1.96
C VAL A 242 13.19 -5.36 -2.24
N ASP A 243 12.88 -6.12 -1.22
CA ASP A 243 11.97 -7.28 -1.33
C ASP A 243 10.51 -6.80 -1.16
N ALA A 244 9.86 -6.53 -2.28
CA ALA A 244 8.43 -6.16 -2.33
C ALA A 244 7.49 -7.39 -2.45
N VAL A 245 8.04 -8.61 -2.48
CA VAL A 245 7.29 -9.88 -2.63
C VAL A 245 7.11 -10.58 -1.29
N GLY A 246 8.16 -10.56 -0.42
CA GLY A 246 8.15 -11.20 0.89
C GLY A 246 8.71 -12.61 0.92
N VAL A 247 9.48 -13.01 -0.12
CA VAL A 247 10.20 -14.29 -0.21
C VAL A 247 11.56 -14.15 -0.88
N MET A 248 11.93 -12.95 -1.27
CA MET A 248 13.11 -12.71 -2.12
C MET A 248 14.36 -12.33 -1.34
N LEU A 249 14.33 -12.38 -0.01
CA LEU A 249 15.48 -12.05 0.83
C LEU A 249 16.76 -12.80 0.47
N PRO A 250 16.73 -14.12 0.09
CA PRO A 250 17.94 -14.82 -0.36
C PRO A 250 18.58 -14.16 -1.61
N VAL A 251 17.74 -13.80 -2.59
CA VAL A 251 18.20 -13.09 -3.80
C VAL A 251 18.73 -11.70 -3.44
N ALA A 252 18.04 -10.99 -2.54
CA ALA A 252 18.48 -9.67 -2.10
C ALA A 252 19.87 -9.70 -1.45
N VAL A 253 20.15 -10.68 -0.60
CA VAL A 253 21.48 -10.90 0.01
C VAL A 253 22.55 -11.22 -1.04
N GLN A 254 22.21 -11.98 -2.07
CA GLN A 254 23.11 -12.34 -3.15
C GLN A 254 23.55 -11.14 -3.96
N ILE A 255 22.60 -10.29 -4.41
CA ILE A 255 22.83 -9.20 -5.36
C ILE A 255 23.26 -7.88 -4.72
N ALA A 256 23.06 -7.71 -3.40
CA ALA A 256 23.54 -6.52 -2.70
C ALA A 256 25.07 -6.44 -2.71
N ARG A 257 25.61 -5.22 -2.91
CA ARG A 257 27.04 -4.96 -2.82
C ARG A 257 27.55 -5.03 -1.37
N LYS A 258 28.85 -4.96 -1.17
CA LYS A 258 29.43 -4.75 0.17
C LYS A 258 28.97 -3.40 0.73
N GLY A 259 28.54 -3.39 2.00
CA GLY A 259 27.90 -2.24 2.66
C GLY A 259 26.49 -1.91 2.14
N GLY A 260 25.88 -2.79 1.34
CA GLY A 260 24.55 -2.59 0.77
C GLY A 260 23.43 -2.69 1.82
N GLN A 261 22.26 -2.17 1.46
CA GLN A 261 21.08 -2.11 2.32
C GLN A 261 19.92 -2.91 1.69
N ILE A 262 19.18 -3.65 2.51
CA ILE A 262 18.04 -4.46 2.06
C ILE A 262 16.80 -4.01 2.82
N VAL A 263 15.75 -3.64 2.09
CA VAL A 263 14.41 -3.37 2.63
C VAL A 263 13.55 -4.62 2.47
N VAL A 264 13.09 -5.18 3.58
CA VAL A 264 12.11 -6.28 3.60
C VAL A 264 10.74 -5.67 3.85
N PHE A 265 9.92 -5.61 2.80
CA PHE A 265 8.61 -4.96 2.81
C PHE A 265 7.47 -5.94 2.53
N GLY A 266 7.64 -6.85 1.56
CA GLY A 266 6.59 -7.80 1.17
C GLY A 266 6.09 -8.60 2.36
N VAL A 267 4.76 -8.61 2.59
CA VAL A 267 4.15 -9.37 3.68
C VAL A 267 3.69 -10.73 3.18
N ASN A 268 4.36 -11.80 3.62
CA ASN A 268 3.93 -13.18 3.42
C ASN A 268 4.06 -13.93 4.75
N GLN A 269 2.92 -14.13 5.43
CA GLN A 269 2.89 -14.70 6.79
C GLN A 269 3.31 -16.17 6.86
N THR A 270 3.25 -16.89 5.75
CA THR A 270 3.59 -18.34 5.70
C THR A 270 4.94 -18.60 5.08
N ALA A 271 5.59 -17.58 4.51
CA ALA A 271 6.88 -17.74 3.86
C ALA A 271 7.98 -18.07 4.88
N GLN A 272 8.78 -19.07 4.53
CA GLN A 272 10.01 -19.39 5.24
C GLN A 272 11.13 -19.43 4.21
N VAL A 273 12.18 -18.64 4.43
CA VAL A 273 13.34 -18.59 3.54
C VAL A 273 14.61 -18.92 4.31
N THR A 274 15.52 -19.66 3.69
CA THR A 274 16.83 -19.94 4.24
C THR A 274 17.84 -18.99 3.62
N ILE A 275 18.61 -18.30 4.44
CA ILE A 275 19.68 -17.41 4.01
C ILE A 275 21.01 -17.88 4.61
N PRO A 276 22.09 -17.93 3.81
CA PRO A 276 23.41 -18.16 4.36
C PRO A 276 23.84 -16.93 5.18
N GLN A 277 24.28 -17.14 6.42
CA GLN A 277 24.67 -16.04 7.31
C GLN A 277 25.97 -15.35 6.87
N TYR A 278 26.94 -16.11 6.36
CA TYR A 278 28.26 -15.59 6.03
C TYR A 278 28.25 -14.38 5.08
N PRO A 279 27.48 -14.36 3.96
CA PRO A 279 27.40 -13.18 3.10
C PRO A 279 26.88 -11.92 3.78
N ILE A 280 26.03 -12.05 4.80
CA ILE A 280 25.53 -10.89 5.57
C ILE A 280 26.69 -10.24 6.33
N THR A 281 27.52 -11.08 6.98
CA THR A 281 28.70 -10.62 7.74
C THR A 281 29.80 -10.14 6.82
N GLU A 282 30.15 -10.90 5.76
CA GLU A 282 31.23 -10.56 4.83
C GLU A 282 30.98 -9.26 4.07
N LYS A 283 29.72 -9.01 3.71
CA LYS A 283 29.32 -7.80 2.99
C LYS A 283 28.91 -6.66 3.93
N GLU A 284 28.88 -6.85 5.26
CA GLU A 284 28.37 -5.88 6.23
C GLU A 284 26.99 -5.33 5.85
N LEU A 285 26.04 -6.23 5.47
CA LEU A 285 24.72 -5.84 5.00
C LEU A 285 23.85 -5.29 6.12
N THR A 286 23.11 -4.23 5.83
CA THR A 286 22.01 -3.76 6.66
C THR A 286 20.69 -4.32 6.13
N ILE A 287 20.02 -5.18 6.91
CA ILE A 287 18.69 -5.72 6.56
C ILE A 287 17.63 -5.04 7.44
N ARG A 288 16.68 -4.37 6.81
CA ARG A 288 15.65 -3.59 7.50
C ARG A 288 14.25 -4.06 7.12
N GLY A 289 13.51 -4.58 8.12
CA GLY A 289 12.06 -4.78 7.99
C GLY A 289 11.31 -3.45 8.13
N THR A 290 10.29 -3.25 7.33
CA THR A 290 9.36 -2.11 7.44
C THR A 290 7.94 -2.62 7.43
N TYR A 291 7.08 -2.01 8.24
CA TYR A 291 5.70 -2.45 8.39
C TYR A 291 4.75 -1.27 8.37
N ILE A 292 3.80 -1.27 7.45
CA ILE A 292 2.76 -0.25 7.25
C ILE A 292 3.24 1.20 7.38
N THR A 293 2.34 2.15 7.59
CA THR A 293 2.69 3.56 7.68
C THR A 293 3.19 3.95 9.07
N LYS A 294 4.15 4.85 9.17
CA LYS A 294 4.70 5.38 10.42
C LYS A 294 4.88 6.90 10.34
N GLY A 295 3.80 7.67 10.56
CA GLY A 295 3.83 9.14 10.51
C GLY A 295 4.15 9.71 9.12
N THR A 296 3.92 8.95 8.05
CA THR A 296 4.30 9.28 6.67
C THR A 296 3.16 9.85 5.83
N PHE A 297 1.92 9.90 6.34
CA PHE A 297 0.77 10.47 5.63
C PHE A 297 0.98 11.91 5.20
N PRO A 298 1.45 12.84 6.06
CA PRO A 298 1.68 14.22 5.62
C PRO A 298 2.72 14.35 4.51
N LEU A 299 3.71 13.45 4.47
CA LEU A 299 4.71 13.42 3.38
C LEU A 299 4.09 12.87 2.09
N ALA A 300 3.28 11.82 2.19
CA ALA A 300 2.58 11.23 1.03
C ALA A 300 1.65 12.27 0.37
N ILE A 301 0.88 13.00 1.17
CA ILE A 301 0.00 14.07 0.68
C ILE A 301 0.81 15.12 -0.07
N ARG A 302 1.90 15.64 0.51
CA ARG A 302 2.76 16.62 -0.17
C ARG A 302 3.35 16.11 -1.48
N ILE A 303 3.69 14.83 -1.57
CA ILE A 303 4.20 14.23 -2.81
C ILE A 303 3.12 14.20 -3.89
N ILE A 304 1.89 13.84 -3.52
CA ILE A 304 0.75 13.81 -4.43
C ILE A 304 0.39 15.23 -4.90
N GLU A 305 0.18 16.17 -3.97
CA GLU A 305 -0.19 17.56 -4.27
C GLU A 305 0.82 18.27 -5.17
N ASN A 306 2.11 18.02 -4.94
CA ASN A 306 3.19 18.63 -5.75
C ASN A 306 3.60 17.76 -6.96
N LYS A 307 2.90 16.65 -7.23
CA LYS A 307 3.16 15.76 -8.38
C LYS A 307 4.64 15.34 -8.51
N LEU A 308 5.27 15.02 -7.37
CA LEU A 308 6.71 14.71 -7.34
C LEU A 308 7.07 13.36 -7.97
N ILE A 309 6.09 12.48 -8.13
CA ILE A 309 6.19 11.20 -8.83
C ILE A 309 4.94 10.98 -9.68
N PRO A 310 5.00 10.25 -10.78
CA PRO A 310 3.85 9.99 -11.66
C PRO A 310 2.93 8.91 -11.07
N ILE A 311 2.40 9.13 -9.85
CA ILE A 311 1.62 8.12 -9.12
C ILE A 311 0.26 7.85 -9.77
N ASP A 312 -0.30 8.81 -10.47
CA ASP A 312 -1.53 8.70 -11.25
C ASP A 312 -1.39 7.70 -12.41
N GLU A 313 -0.21 7.61 -13.02
CA GLU A 313 0.07 6.66 -14.10
C GLU A 313 0.15 5.20 -13.62
N LEU A 314 0.25 4.98 -12.30
CA LEU A 314 0.15 3.66 -11.70
C LEU A 314 -1.29 3.11 -11.74
N ILE A 315 -2.30 4.00 -11.81
CA ILE A 315 -3.71 3.62 -11.88
C ILE A 315 -4.02 3.14 -13.28
N THR A 316 -4.31 1.87 -13.42
CA THR A 316 -4.58 1.26 -14.73
C THR A 316 -6.06 1.00 -14.98
N HIS A 317 -6.87 0.94 -13.92
CA HIS A 317 -8.31 0.70 -14.00
C HIS A 317 -9.03 1.53 -12.94
N ARG A 318 -10.20 2.03 -13.32
CA ARG A 318 -11.18 2.66 -12.43
C ARG A 318 -12.48 1.90 -12.65
N LEU A 319 -13.05 1.33 -11.61
CA LEU A 319 -14.19 0.43 -11.67
C LEU A 319 -15.25 0.88 -10.65
N PRO A 320 -16.54 0.71 -10.93
CA PRO A 320 -17.58 0.94 -9.94
C PRO A 320 -17.53 -0.11 -8.83
N LEU A 321 -18.17 0.18 -7.69
CA LEU A 321 -18.16 -0.68 -6.51
C LEU A 321 -18.64 -2.13 -6.82
N GLU A 322 -19.60 -2.27 -7.70
CA GLU A 322 -20.15 -3.56 -8.13
C GLU A 322 -19.14 -4.46 -8.85
N GLN A 323 -18.04 -3.88 -9.39
CA GLN A 323 -16.97 -4.59 -10.08
C GLN A 323 -15.73 -4.82 -9.21
N LEU A 324 -15.85 -4.73 -7.87
CA LEU A 324 -14.74 -4.98 -6.97
C LEU A 324 -14.05 -6.33 -7.24
N LEU A 325 -14.82 -7.39 -7.39
CA LEU A 325 -14.26 -8.74 -7.60
C LEU A 325 -13.64 -8.91 -8.98
N ASP A 326 -14.11 -8.21 -10.00
CA ASP A 326 -13.45 -8.14 -11.31
C ASP A 326 -12.06 -7.47 -11.16
N GLY A 327 -11.98 -6.40 -10.35
CA GLY A 327 -10.71 -5.76 -9.99
C GLY A 327 -9.76 -6.70 -9.26
N ILE A 328 -10.25 -7.48 -8.31
CA ILE A 328 -9.47 -8.53 -7.61
C ILE A 328 -8.91 -9.53 -8.62
N ASP A 329 -9.71 -10.01 -9.55
CA ASP A 329 -9.29 -10.96 -10.59
C ASP A 329 -8.20 -10.40 -11.51
N LEU A 330 -8.29 -9.13 -11.90
CA LEU A 330 -7.25 -8.46 -12.69
C LEU A 330 -5.91 -8.38 -11.92
N MET A 331 -5.98 -8.07 -10.61
CA MET A 331 -4.80 -8.04 -9.74
C MET A 331 -4.15 -9.42 -9.59
N VAL A 332 -4.96 -10.49 -9.41
CA VAL A 332 -4.50 -11.89 -9.33
C VAL A 332 -3.82 -12.31 -10.64
N LYS A 333 -4.40 -11.96 -11.79
CA LYS A 333 -3.83 -12.26 -13.12
C LYS A 333 -2.55 -11.48 -13.42
N GLY A 334 -2.22 -10.44 -12.64
CA GLY A 334 -1.04 -9.60 -12.85
C GLY A 334 -1.13 -8.69 -14.08
N THR A 335 -2.33 -8.43 -14.56
CA THR A 335 -2.61 -7.61 -15.75
C THR A 335 -3.02 -6.17 -15.40
N ALA A 336 -2.83 -5.78 -14.14
CA ALA A 336 -3.11 -4.45 -13.64
C ALA A 336 -1.93 -3.90 -12.81
N GLY A 337 -1.80 -2.58 -12.81
CA GLY A 337 -1.09 -1.81 -11.80
C GLY A 337 -1.99 -1.60 -10.58
N LYS A 338 -2.28 -0.36 -10.22
CA LYS A 338 -3.26 -0.06 -9.16
C LYS A 338 -4.67 0.03 -9.77
N ILE A 339 -5.64 -0.50 -9.04
CA ILE A 339 -7.07 -0.42 -9.39
C ILE A 339 -7.77 0.43 -8.34
N VAL A 340 -8.60 1.37 -8.77
CA VAL A 340 -9.40 2.21 -7.90
C VAL A 340 -10.87 1.89 -8.11
N ILE A 341 -11.58 1.71 -7.00
CA ILE A 341 -13.03 1.55 -6.94
C ILE A 341 -13.65 2.94 -6.72
N GLU A 342 -14.54 3.34 -7.60
CA GLU A 342 -15.36 4.56 -7.48
C GLU A 342 -16.68 4.19 -6.80
N ILE A 343 -17.06 4.96 -5.77
CA ILE A 343 -18.21 4.68 -4.92
C ILE A 343 -19.44 5.47 -5.39
#